data_2b257401d5c1fa20e66213267e13ddbd
#
_entry.id   2b257401d5c1fa20e66213267e13ddbd
#
_cell.length_a   1.000
_cell.length_b   1.000
_cell.length_c   1.000
_cell.angle_alpha   90.00
_cell.angle_beta   90.00
_cell.angle_gamma   90.00
#
_symmetry.space_group_name_H-M   'P 1'
#
loop_
_entity.id
_entity.type
_entity.pdbx_description
1 polymer ?
#
loop_
_entity_poly.entity_id
_entity_poly.type
_entity_poly.pdbx_seq_one_letter_code
_entity_poly.pdbx_strand_id
1 'polypeptide(L)'
;MLMAVIPYSSGFEIDRFMADAASRLKARGLRLGGVVQHNEGTCESGCFAMALEDLASGVRFPISENRGAGATGCRLDATGLAAAGGALGAALAGKTDLVIVNKFGRQEALGQGLRQEIAAALLAGLPVLIAVRRDMLPAFRDFAGEDWTELPALAEAVEAWGLGVVQVAA
;
A
#
# COMPACT_ATOMS: atom_id res chain seq x y z
N MET A 1 -17.03 -2.59 8.34
CA MET A 1 -16.48 -1.72 7.27
C MET A 1 -15.40 -2.48 6.54
N LEU A 2 -15.43 -2.44 5.20
CA LEU A 2 -14.46 -3.15 4.36
C LEU A 2 -13.13 -2.42 4.21
N MET A 3 -13.00 -1.20 4.72
CA MET A 3 -11.76 -0.44 4.65
C MET A 3 -11.22 -0.14 6.05
N ALA A 4 -9.91 -0.35 6.22
CA ALA A 4 -9.18 0.08 7.40
C ALA A 4 -8.01 0.98 7.01
N VAL A 5 -7.78 1.98 7.82
CA VAL A 5 -6.73 2.98 7.65
C VAL A 5 -5.77 2.92 8.84
N ILE A 6 -4.48 2.91 8.57
CA ILE A 6 -3.43 3.05 9.56
C ILE A 6 -2.85 4.45 9.46
N PRO A 7 -3.28 5.40 10.30
CA PRO A 7 -2.67 6.73 10.32
C PRO A 7 -1.29 6.67 10.95
N TYR A 8 -0.30 7.27 10.29
CA TYR A 8 1.06 7.31 10.81
C TYR A 8 1.67 8.70 10.71
N SER A 9 2.67 8.97 11.55
CA SER A 9 3.42 10.23 11.58
C SER A 9 4.74 10.10 10.82
N SER A 10 5.29 11.23 10.38
CA SER A 10 6.64 11.27 9.81
C SER A 10 7.65 10.67 10.79
N GLY A 11 8.60 9.90 10.28
CA GLY A 11 9.60 9.18 11.08
C GLY A 11 9.16 7.77 11.53
N PHE A 12 7.90 7.39 11.37
CA PHE A 12 7.47 6.01 11.58
C PHE A 12 7.84 5.15 10.37
N GLU A 13 8.42 3.98 10.59
CA GLU A 13 8.86 3.03 9.54
C GLU A 13 7.68 2.27 8.92
N ILE A 14 6.75 3.00 8.32
CA ILE A 14 5.49 2.45 7.82
C ILE A 14 5.71 1.38 6.74
N ASP A 15 6.72 1.53 5.89
CA ASP A 15 6.97 0.60 4.80
C ASP A 15 7.34 -0.79 5.34
N ARG A 16 8.20 -0.84 6.35
CA ARG A 16 8.56 -2.06 7.07
C ARG A 16 7.35 -2.65 7.80
N PHE A 17 6.61 -1.81 8.50
CA PHE A 17 5.41 -2.25 9.22
C PHE A 17 4.39 -2.90 8.29
N MET A 18 4.10 -2.30 7.13
CA MET A 18 3.13 -2.83 6.17
C MET A 18 3.60 -4.14 5.53
N ALA A 19 4.91 -4.27 5.24
CA ALA A 19 5.48 -5.53 4.74
C ALA A 19 5.39 -6.65 5.77
N ASP A 20 5.70 -6.36 7.04
CA ASP A 20 5.58 -7.32 8.14
C ASP A 20 4.11 -7.73 8.36
N ALA A 21 3.17 -6.78 8.32
CA ALA A 21 1.74 -7.04 8.43
C ALA A 21 1.23 -7.95 7.29
N ALA A 22 1.65 -7.68 6.04
CA ALA A 22 1.33 -8.52 4.90
C ALA A 22 1.87 -9.96 5.09
N SER A 23 3.11 -10.11 5.55
CA SER A 23 3.72 -11.42 5.80
C SER A 23 2.95 -12.21 6.85
N ARG A 24 2.51 -11.56 7.94
CA ARG A 24 1.71 -12.19 9.00
C ARG A 24 0.34 -12.64 8.49
N LEU A 25 -0.36 -11.81 7.72
CA LEU A 25 -1.66 -12.15 7.16
C LEU A 25 -1.57 -13.30 6.15
N LYS A 26 -0.50 -13.34 5.32
CA LYS A 26 -0.20 -14.49 4.45
C LYS A 26 0.03 -15.76 5.25
N ALA A 27 0.78 -15.69 6.35
CA ALA A 27 1.03 -16.84 7.23
C ALA A 27 -0.27 -17.38 7.89
N ARG A 28 -1.31 -16.55 7.99
CA ARG A 28 -2.66 -16.94 8.42
C ARG A 28 -3.51 -17.54 7.29
N GLY A 29 -2.97 -17.65 6.09
CA GLY A 29 -3.63 -18.28 4.94
C GLY A 29 -4.43 -17.33 4.06
N LEU A 30 -4.38 -15.99 4.27
CA LEU A 30 -5.06 -15.03 3.41
C LEU A 30 -4.34 -14.85 2.07
N ARG A 31 -5.12 -14.83 1.00
CA ARG A 31 -4.64 -14.47 -0.34
C ARG A 31 -4.67 -12.96 -0.46
N LEU A 32 -3.49 -12.35 -0.46
CA LEU A 32 -3.34 -10.91 -0.51
C LEU A 32 -3.15 -10.43 -1.95
N GLY A 33 -3.88 -9.38 -2.31
CA GLY A 33 -3.56 -8.49 -3.42
C GLY A 33 -2.97 -7.19 -2.89
N GLY A 34 -2.49 -6.35 -3.79
CA GLY A 34 -1.94 -5.07 -3.42
C GLY A 34 -0.43 -5.02 -3.42
N VAL A 35 0.11 -3.96 -2.85
CA VAL A 35 1.54 -3.68 -2.90
C VAL A 35 2.07 -3.22 -1.55
N VAL A 36 3.31 -3.63 -1.25
CA VAL A 36 4.12 -3.09 -0.15
C VAL A 36 5.42 -2.52 -0.68
N GLN A 37 5.91 -1.46 -0.04
CA GLN A 37 7.14 -0.79 -0.45
C GLN A 37 8.33 -1.35 0.31
N HIS A 38 9.40 -1.60 -0.43
CA HIS A 38 10.72 -1.92 0.11
C HIS A 38 11.70 -0.80 -0.21
N ASN A 39 12.49 -0.43 0.78
CA ASN A 39 13.55 0.57 0.66
C ASN A 39 14.89 -0.15 0.85
N GLU A 40 15.69 -0.25 -0.21
CA GLU A 40 16.94 -1.02 -0.22
C GLU A 40 18.13 -0.10 -0.47
N GLY A 41 19.19 -0.30 0.31
CA GLY A 41 20.47 0.38 0.14
C GLY A 41 20.39 1.89 0.34
N THR A 42 21.55 2.54 0.34
CA THR A 42 21.68 3.97 0.21
C THR A 42 22.37 4.24 -1.13
N CYS A 43 21.73 5.00 -2.02
CA CYS A 43 22.44 5.54 -3.16
C CYS A 43 23.49 6.58 -2.69
N GLU A 44 24.51 6.84 -3.50
CA GLU A 44 25.59 7.82 -3.18
C GLU A 44 25.04 9.21 -2.81
N SER A 45 23.79 9.52 -3.18
CA SER A 45 23.08 10.76 -2.84
C SER A 45 22.30 10.70 -1.52
N GLY A 46 22.39 9.61 -0.74
CA GLY A 46 21.66 9.43 0.53
C GLY A 46 20.20 9.04 0.40
N CYS A 47 19.73 8.76 -0.82
CA CYS A 47 18.36 8.26 -1.06
C CYS A 47 18.34 6.73 -1.07
N PHE A 48 17.22 6.15 -0.61
CA PHE A 48 16.99 4.71 -0.75
C PHE A 48 16.47 4.37 -2.14
N ALA A 49 16.91 3.22 -2.68
CA ALA A 49 16.26 2.62 -3.83
C ALA A 49 14.90 2.07 -3.36
N MET A 50 13.82 2.47 -4.03
CA MET A 50 12.47 2.08 -3.67
C MET A 50 11.92 1.08 -4.69
N ALA A 51 11.27 0.03 -4.22
CA ALA A 51 10.54 -0.92 -5.04
C ALA A 51 9.18 -1.22 -4.42
N LEU A 52 8.17 -1.47 -5.25
CA LEU A 52 6.89 -2.03 -4.84
C LEU A 52 6.90 -3.54 -5.11
N GLU A 53 6.56 -4.33 -4.11
CA GLU A 53 6.31 -5.76 -4.26
C GLU A 53 4.81 -5.98 -4.45
N ASP A 54 4.42 -6.64 -5.56
CA ASP A 54 3.07 -7.17 -5.73
C ASP A 54 2.88 -8.38 -4.80
N LEU A 55 1.90 -8.27 -3.92
CA LEU A 55 1.66 -9.28 -2.90
C LEU A 55 1.08 -10.58 -3.46
N ALA A 56 0.45 -10.55 -4.61
CA ALA A 56 -0.09 -11.75 -5.25
C ALA A 56 1.01 -12.61 -5.89
N SER A 57 1.94 -12.00 -6.61
CA SER A 57 3.00 -12.69 -7.35
C SER A 57 4.36 -12.69 -6.66
N GLY A 58 4.62 -11.75 -5.76
CA GLY A 58 5.93 -11.50 -5.15
C GLY A 58 6.91 -10.75 -6.07
N VAL A 59 6.46 -10.32 -7.25
CA VAL A 59 7.30 -9.55 -8.18
C VAL A 59 7.54 -8.15 -7.64
N ARG A 60 8.79 -7.68 -7.74
CA ARG A 60 9.18 -6.33 -7.31
C ARG A 60 9.36 -5.42 -8.52
N PHE A 61 8.76 -4.26 -8.46
CA PHE A 61 8.83 -3.20 -9.46
C PHE A 61 9.63 -2.03 -8.89
N PRO A 62 10.82 -1.71 -9.43
CA PRO A 62 11.55 -0.49 -9.05
C PRO A 62 10.70 0.75 -9.33
N ILE A 63 10.59 1.65 -8.34
CA ILE A 63 9.81 2.89 -8.45
C ILE A 63 10.64 4.14 -8.17
N SER A 64 11.96 4.03 -8.10
CA SER A 64 12.87 5.17 -7.93
C SER A 64 13.86 5.24 -9.09
N GLU A 65 14.00 6.44 -9.66
CA GLU A 65 15.06 6.75 -10.64
C GLU A 65 16.31 7.23 -9.92
N ASN A 66 17.47 6.65 -10.28
CA ASN A 66 18.77 7.19 -9.87
C ASN A 66 19.12 8.39 -10.78
N ARG A 67 19.19 9.59 -10.21
CA ARG A 67 19.51 10.82 -10.95
C ARG A 67 21.00 11.20 -10.94
N GLY A 68 21.87 10.33 -10.40
CA GLY A 68 23.31 10.58 -10.29
C GLY A 68 23.71 11.51 -9.13
N ALA A 69 25.03 11.67 -8.97
CA ALA A 69 25.62 12.53 -7.95
C ALA A 69 25.22 13.99 -8.20
N GLY A 70 24.59 14.64 -7.21
CA GLY A 70 24.16 16.04 -7.26
C GLY A 70 22.66 16.28 -7.41
N ALA A 71 21.84 15.22 -7.59
CA ALA A 71 20.40 15.36 -7.58
C ALA A 71 19.86 15.41 -6.14
N THR A 72 19.06 16.43 -5.82
CA THR A 72 18.36 16.54 -4.56
C THR A 72 17.07 15.73 -4.62
N GLY A 73 17.08 14.52 -4.10
CA GLY A 73 15.90 13.64 -3.95
C GLY A 73 15.74 12.56 -5.04
N CYS A 74 15.15 11.44 -4.64
CA CYS A 74 14.76 10.37 -5.56
C CYS A 74 13.53 10.78 -6.37
N ARG A 75 13.57 10.56 -7.69
CA ARG A 75 12.42 10.73 -8.55
C ARG A 75 11.61 9.44 -8.57
N LEU A 76 10.30 9.55 -8.45
CA LEU A 76 9.39 8.43 -8.64
C LEU A 76 9.41 8.00 -10.12
N ASP A 77 9.66 6.72 -10.37
CA ASP A 77 9.55 6.12 -11.70
C ASP A 77 8.08 5.80 -12.01
N ALA A 78 7.50 6.59 -12.90
CA ALA A 78 6.10 6.40 -13.32
C ALA A 78 5.87 5.06 -14.03
N THR A 79 6.87 4.54 -14.75
CA THR A 79 6.76 3.25 -15.45
C THR A 79 6.67 2.09 -14.47
N GLY A 80 7.55 2.07 -13.46
CA GLY A 80 7.50 1.06 -12.40
C GLY A 80 6.22 1.12 -11.59
N LEU A 81 5.73 2.33 -11.30
CA LEU A 81 4.47 2.51 -10.59
C LEU A 81 3.27 2.02 -11.43
N ALA A 82 3.22 2.30 -12.73
CA ALA A 82 2.18 1.81 -13.63
C ALA A 82 2.21 0.28 -13.76
N ALA A 83 3.39 -0.33 -13.81
CA ALA A 83 3.55 -1.78 -13.84
C ALA A 83 3.01 -2.44 -12.54
N ALA A 84 3.31 -1.84 -11.39
CA ALA A 84 2.76 -2.29 -10.10
C ALA A 84 1.22 -2.15 -10.04
N GLY A 85 0.67 -1.07 -10.59
CA GLY A 85 -0.78 -0.88 -10.74
C GLY A 85 -1.42 -1.95 -11.62
N GLY A 86 -0.80 -2.28 -12.76
CA GLY A 86 -1.25 -3.36 -13.63
C GLY A 86 -1.26 -4.73 -12.94
N ALA A 87 -0.25 -5.04 -12.14
CA ALA A 87 -0.19 -6.27 -11.35
C ALA A 87 -1.30 -6.32 -10.29
N LEU A 88 -1.56 -5.20 -9.60
CA LEU A 88 -2.67 -5.09 -8.66
C LEU A 88 -4.01 -5.30 -9.37
N GLY A 89 -4.23 -4.67 -10.53
CA GLY A 89 -5.44 -4.87 -11.33
C GLY A 89 -5.66 -6.33 -11.70
N ALA A 90 -4.61 -7.06 -12.07
CA ALA A 90 -4.68 -8.50 -12.33
C ALA A 90 -5.02 -9.31 -11.07
N ALA A 91 -4.47 -8.94 -9.91
CA ALA A 91 -4.78 -9.58 -8.64
C ALA A 91 -6.26 -9.39 -8.24
N LEU A 92 -6.84 -8.22 -8.52
CA LEU A 92 -8.26 -7.95 -8.28
C LEU A 92 -9.19 -8.83 -9.12
N ALA A 93 -8.79 -9.19 -10.34
CA ALA A 93 -9.53 -10.11 -11.20
C ALA A 93 -9.43 -11.57 -10.74
N GLY A 94 -8.49 -11.89 -9.84
CA GLY A 94 -8.25 -13.22 -9.29
C GLY A 94 -8.98 -13.48 -7.98
N LYS A 95 -8.48 -14.47 -7.25
CA LYS A 95 -8.98 -14.82 -5.91
C LYS A 95 -8.16 -14.07 -4.85
N THR A 96 -8.59 -12.86 -4.52
CA THR A 96 -8.01 -12.02 -3.48
C THR A 96 -8.98 -11.93 -2.30
N ASP A 97 -8.48 -12.15 -1.08
CA ASP A 97 -9.26 -12.05 0.14
C ASP A 97 -9.16 -10.65 0.77
N LEU A 98 -8.00 -10.01 0.65
CA LEU A 98 -7.69 -8.71 1.24
C LEU A 98 -6.68 -7.96 0.36
N VAL A 99 -6.91 -6.69 0.12
CA VAL A 99 -6.00 -5.79 -0.60
C VAL A 99 -5.22 -4.93 0.40
N ILE A 100 -3.90 -4.87 0.25
CA ILE A 100 -3.03 -4.00 1.04
C ILE A 100 -2.40 -2.97 0.11
N VAL A 101 -2.54 -1.69 0.47
CA VAL A 101 -1.86 -0.60 -0.22
C VAL A 101 -0.90 0.07 0.77
N ASN A 102 0.39 0.04 0.44
CA ASN A 102 1.43 0.47 1.37
C ASN A 102 1.17 1.86 1.88
N LYS A 103 0.80 2.80 0.98
CA LYS A 103 0.32 4.11 1.45
C LYS A 103 -0.47 4.87 0.39
N PHE A 104 -1.42 5.63 0.89
CA PHE A 104 -2.00 6.75 0.16
C PHE A 104 -1.07 7.95 0.34
N GLY A 105 -0.53 8.42 -0.75
CA GLY A 105 0.45 9.50 -0.75
C GLY A 105 0.06 10.65 -1.69
N ARG A 106 1.06 11.46 -2.02
CA ARG A 106 0.87 12.64 -2.86
C ARG A 106 0.35 12.31 -4.27
N GLN A 107 0.78 11.18 -4.85
CA GLN A 107 0.34 10.77 -6.19
C GLN A 107 -1.15 10.46 -6.19
N GLU A 108 -1.61 9.69 -5.21
CA GLU A 108 -3.02 9.32 -5.06
C GLU A 108 -3.89 10.54 -4.76
N ALA A 109 -3.39 11.47 -3.94
CA ALA A 109 -4.08 12.74 -3.66
C ALA A 109 -4.24 13.62 -4.91
N LEU A 110 -3.30 13.56 -5.85
CA LEU A 110 -3.34 14.27 -7.14
C LEU A 110 -4.13 13.51 -8.23
N GLY A 111 -4.76 12.40 -7.91
CA GLY A 111 -5.53 11.60 -8.87
C GLY A 111 -4.70 10.65 -9.72
N GLN A 112 -3.47 10.40 -9.31
CA GLN A 112 -2.48 9.54 -9.98
C GLN A 112 -2.13 8.33 -9.11
N GLY A 113 -0.99 7.70 -9.39
CA GLY A 113 -0.50 6.57 -8.61
C GLY A 113 -1.46 5.38 -8.67
N LEU A 114 -1.71 4.76 -7.53
CA LEU A 114 -2.59 3.59 -7.39
C LEU A 114 -4.05 3.95 -7.07
N ARG A 115 -4.44 5.21 -7.27
CA ARG A 115 -5.79 5.69 -6.92
C ARG A 115 -6.91 4.91 -7.60
N GLN A 116 -6.73 4.54 -8.88
CA GLN A 116 -7.73 3.81 -9.64
C GLN A 116 -7.87 2.37 -9.14
N GLU A 117 -6.78 1.72 -8.82
CA GLU A 117 -6.74 0.36 -8.28
C GLU A 117 -7.34 0.28 -6.89
N ILE A 118 -7.10 1.29 -6.04
CA ILE A 118 -7.74 1.40 -4.72
C ILE A 118 -9.26 1.53 -4.91
N ALA A 119 -9.72 2.41 -5.79
CA ALA A 119 -11.13 2.58 -6.08
C ALA A 119 -11.76 1.29 -6.65
N ALA A 120 -11.07 0.61 -7.57
CA ALA A 120 -11.53 -0.65 -8.13
C ALA A 120 -11.68 -1.76 -7.08
N ALA A 121 -10.74 -1.86 -6.13
CA ALA A 121 -10.83 -2.81 -5.02
C ALA A 121 -12.06 -2.56 -4.15
N LEU A 122 -12.32 -1.29 -3.80
CA LEU A 122 -13.48 -0.89 -3.00
C LEU A 122 -14.80 -1.16 -3.74
N LEU A 123 -14.86 -0.83 -5.03
CA LEU A 123 -16.04 -1.09 -5.87
C LEU A 123 -16.31 -2.59 -6.06
N ALA A 124 -15.25 -3.40 -6.05
CA ALA A 124 -15.37 -4.86 -6.08
C ALA A 124 -15.82 -5.47 -4.73
N GLY A 125 -15.99 -4.65 -3.69
CA GLY A 125 -16.37 -5.12 -2.36
C GLY A 125 -15.25 -5.85 -1.62
N LEU A 126 -14.00 -5.69 -2.04
CA LEU A 126 -12.85 -6.30 -1.37
C LEU A 126 -12.44 -5.49 -0.13
N PRO A 127 -12.07 -6.17 0.96
CA PRO A 127 -11.47 -5.49 2.10
C PRO A 127 -10.15 -4.81 1.69
N VAL A 128 -9.94 -3.57 2.15
CA VAL A 128 -8.74 -2.78 1.84
C VAL A 128 -8.08 -2.29 3.13
N LEU A 129 -6.81 -2.60 3.31
CA LEU A 129 -5.96 -2.05 4.35
C LEU A 129 -4.99 -1.03 3.71
N ILE A 130 -4.99 0.20 4.20
CA ILE A 130 -4.17 1.26 3.64
C ILE A 130 -3.50 2.09 4.73
N ALA A 131 -2.22 2.42 4.54
CA ALA A 131 -1.53 3.37 5.40
C ALA A 131 -1.69 4.80 4.86
N VAL A 132 -1.97 5.74 5.75
CA VAL A 132 -2.14 7.15 5.40
C VAL A 132 -1.35 8.02 6.37
N ARG A 133 -0.44 8.84 5.84
CA ARG A 133 0.26 9.80 6.69
C ARG A 133 -0.73 10.85 7.22
N ARG A 134 -0.62 11.21 8.49
CA ARG A 134 -1.61 12.06 9.17
C ARG A 134 -1.90 13.38 8.46
N ASP A 135 -0.91 13.99 7.83
CA ASP A 135 -1.09 15.22 7.05
C ASP A 135 -1.83 15.00 5.71
N MET A 136 -1.92 13.75 5.26
CA MET A 136 -2.67 13.38 4.05
C MET A 136 -4.10 12.90 4.34
N LEU A 137 -4.49 12.79 5.61
CA LEU A 137 -5.85 12.36 5.98
C LEU A 137 -6.96 13.24 5.38
N PRO A 138 -6.84 14.59 5.29
CA PRO A 138 -7.86 15.40 4.62
C PRO A 138 -8.06 14.99 3.15
N ALA A 139 -6.97 14.86 2.38
CA ALA A 139 -7.03 14.43 0.98
C ALA A 139 -7.54 12.99 0.84
N PHE A 140 -7.25 12.12 1.81
CA PHE A 140 -7.77 10.77 1.84
C PHE A 140 -9.29 10.75 2.09
N ARG A 141 -9.80 11.58 3.00
CA ARG A 141 -11.25 11.74 3.24
C ARG A 141 -11.98 12.24 2.00
N ASP A 142 -11.40 13.18 1.27
CA ASP A 142 -11.96 13.69 0.01
C ASP A 142 -12.04 12.58 -1.06
N PHE A 143 -11.16 11.59 -0.99
CA PHE A 143 -11.13 10.45 -1.91
C PHE A 143 -12.08 9.33 -1.48
N ALA A 144 -11.98 8.88 -0.24
CA ALA A 144 -12.57 7.63 0.25
C ALA A 144 -13.82 7.85 1.13
N GLY A 145 -14.15 9.13 1.43
CA GLY A 145 -15.17 9.44 2.43
C GLY A 145 -14.68 9.17 3.86
N GLU A 146 -15.60 8.94 4.77
CA GLU A 146 -15.30 8.72 6.19
C GLU A 146 -15.66 7.31 6.68
N ASP A 147 -16.09 6.44 5.77
CA ASP A 147 -16.64 5.13 6.11
C ASP A 147 -15.53 4.05 6.17
N TRP A 148 -14.61 4.21 7.12
CA TRP A 148 -13.49 3.32 7.34
C TRP A 148 -13.15 3.15 8.82
N THR A 149 -12.46 2.06 9.17
CA THR A 149 -11.98 1.79 10.52
C THR A 149 -10.57 2.32 10.70
N GLU A 150 -10.33 3.16 11.71
CA GLU A 150 -8.97 3.54 12.08
C GLU A 150 -8.33 2.44 12.91
N LEU A 151 -7.15 1.96 12.49
CA LEU A 151 -6.36 0.98 13.21
C LEU A 151 -5.05 1.60 13.72
N PRO A 152 -4.65 1.29 14.95
CA PRO A 152 -3.31 1.60 15.40
C PRO A 152 -2.28 0.77 14.60
N ALA A 153 -1.07 1.29 14.45
CA ALA A 153 0.05 0.56 13.83
C ALA A 153 0.59 -0.53 14.78
N LEU A 154 -0.26 -1.50 15.11
CA LEU A 154 0.01 -2.66 15.95
C LEU A 154 -0.33 -3.93 15.17
N ALA A 155 0.60 -4.88 15.14
CA ALA A 155 0.46 -6.11 14.36
C ALA A 155 -0.79 -6.89 14.72
N GLU A 156 -1.09 -7.01 16.02
CA GLU A 156 -2.25 -7.74 16.53
C GLU A 156 -3.57 -7.10 16.10
N ALA A 157 -3.64 -5.77 16.07
CA ALA A 157 -4.84 -5.04 15.65
C ALA A 157 -5.10 -5.24 14.14
N VAL A 158 -4.06 -5.23 13.33
CA VAL A 158 -4.13 -5.46 11.89
C VAL A 158 -4.52 -6.92 11.59
N GLU A 159 -3.91 -7.90 12.26
CA GLU A 159 -4.27 -9.31 12.10
C GLU A 159 -5.72 -9.56 12.51
N ALA A 160 -6.16 -9.05 13.66
CA ALA A 160 -7.52 -9.24 14.15
C ALA A 160 -8.55 -8.65 13.18
N TRP A 161 -8.31 -7.44 12.69
CA TRP A 161 -9.19 -6.81 11.70
C TRP A 161 -9.20 -7.59 10.38
N GLY A 162 -8.02 -7.94 9.84
CA GLY A 162 -7.90 -8.62 8.55
C GLY A 162 -8.60 -9.98 8.54
N LEU A 163 -8.43 -10.78 9.59
CA LEU A 163 -9.11 -12.06 9.74
C LEU A 163 -10.63 -11.89 9.91
N GLY A 164 -11.04 -10.92 10.71
CA GLY A 164 -12.47 -10.65 10.97
C GLY A 164 -13.20 -10.15 9.74
N VAL A 165 -12.62 -9.23 8.96
CA VAL A 165 -13.27 -8.64 7.79
C VAL A 165 -13.45 -9.66 6.66
N VAL A 166 -12.49 -10.55 6.46
CA VAL A 166 -12.57 -11.61 5.43
C VAL A 166 -13.66 -12.63 5.77
N GLN A 167 -13.86 -12.98 7.03
CA GLN A 167 -14.95 -13.87 7.45
C GLN A 167 -16.34 -13.27 7.21
N VAL A 168 -16.48 -11.95 7.26
CA VAL A 168 -17.75 -11.24 7.03
C VAL A 168 -18.03 -11.07 5.52
N ALA A 169 -16.98 -10.98 4.70
CA ALA A 169 -17.08 -10.81 3.25
C ALA A 169 -17.29 -12.14 2.48
N ALA A 170 -17.07 -13.28 3.12
CA ALA A 170 -17.26 -14.63 2.56
C ALA A 170 -18.69 -15.11 2.69
#